data_f4ac04fcafd1735a47f18a74966a5efe
#
_entry.id   f4ac04fcafd1735a47f18a74966a5efe
#
_cell.length_a   1.000
_cell.length_b   1.000
_cell.length_c   1.000
_cell.angle_alpha   90.00
_cell.angle_beta   90.00
_cell.angle_gamma   90.00
#
_symmetry.space_group_name_H-M   'P 1'
#
loop_
_entity.id
_entity.type
_entity.pdbx_description
1 polymer ?
#
loop_
_entity_poly.entity_id
_entity_poly.type
_entity_poly.pdbx_seq_one_letter_code
_entity_poly.pdbx_strand_id
1 'polypeptide(L)'
;AASDVYKRQALYHAFELIAETGNRAIYLAPVYTEYDNLFFCNDDSETVNYDAYQNGEVAAYFSEVAAYSNDPSDVNVELLGGNQVKLSVSDDYLAFAEKNFISDFIDFSWMKNAFITDYVADVMIENGYTLGSLTSYDGFTRNLDLTSAITKLNAGPDTSGTAEENADYSFNIYDRQGNIIYPAGVMHYNGAESIVSLHNYPMSDKEKYHYYEFKSGDIRTRYADTADGLCKSAVNNMAAYADDISCAELILKVSPVYIADMMDTEAVKNLAENGIQTIFGENSVLYYTDPGLELTDLYDKDGVHYTSELLE
;
A
#
# COMPACT_ATOMS: atom_id res chain seq x y z
N ALA A 1 15.96 7.72 25.41
CA ALA A 1 14.71 7.69 26.23
C ALA A 1 13.53 8.34 25.51
N ALA A 2 13.59 9.59 25.01
CA ALA A 2 12.46 10.20 24.27
C ALA A 2 12.19 9.47 22.95
N SER A 3 13.21 9.19 22.15
CA SER A 3 13.09 8.47 20.87
C SER A 3 12.44 7.09 20.99
N ASP A 4 12.61 6.39 22.09
CA ASP A 4 12.01 5.06 22.31
C ASP A 4 10.51 5.15 22.67
N VAL A 5 10.08 6.25 23.29
CA VAL A 5 8.67 6.50 23.59
C VAL A 5 7.92 6.78 22.30
N TYR A 6 8.44 7.64 21.43
CA TYR A 6 7.82 7.96 20.12
C TYR A 6 7.73 6.73 19.21
N LYS A 7 8.76 5.89 19.16
CA LYS A 7 8.74 4.64 18.38
C LYS A 7 7.67 3.67 18.88
N ARG A 8 7.49 3.56 20.20
CA ARG A 8 6.44 2.71 20.78
C ARG A 8 5.04 3.24 20.48
N GLN A 9 4.85 4.57 20.49
CA GLN A 9 3.58 5.19 20.15
C GLN A 9 3.21 4.93 18.68
N ALA A 10 4.17 5.15 17.76
CA ALA A 10 3.95 4.90 16.33
C ALA A 10 3.62 3.43 16.04
N LEU A 11 4.33 2.49 16.69
CA LEU A 11 4.04 1.07 16.53
C LEU A 11 2.68 0.69 17.15
N TYR A 12 2.32 1.25 18.29
CA TYR A 12 1.03 1.03 18.91
C TYR A 12 -0.11 1.54 18.01
N HIS A 13 0.04 2.74 17.46
CA HIS A 13 -0.92 3.32 16.52
C HIS A 13 -1.04 2.48 15.23
N ALA A 14 0.04 1.91 14.74
CA ALA A 14 -0.01 0.97 13.61
C ALA A 14 -0.91 -0.24 13.90
N PHE A 15 -0.81 -0.82 15.10
CA PHE A 15 -1.69 -1.91 15.50
C PHE A 15 -3.14 -1.47 15.76
N GLU A 16 -3.38 -0.21 16.18
CA GLU A 16 -4.74 0.36 16.25
C GLU A 16 -5.38 0.38 14.86
N LEU A 17 -4.71 0.93 13.86
CA LEU A 17 -5.19 0.99 12.47
C LEU A 17 -5.44 -0.41 11.88
N ILE A 18 -4.55 -1.37 12.16
CA ILE A 18 -4.74 -2.76 11.72
C ILE A 18 -5.98 -3.38 12.37
N ALA A 19 -6.20 -3.15 13.66
CA ALA A 19 -7.37 -3.65 14.37
C ALA A 19 -8.67 -2.99 13.86
N GLU A 20 -8.65 -1.68 13.57
CA GLU A 20 -9.78 -0.91 13.06
C GLU A 20 -10.17 -1.31 11.64
N THR A 21 -9.18 -1.51 10.76
CA THR A 21 -9.42 -1.92 9.37
C THR A 21 -9.71 -3.40 9.22
N GLY A 22 -9.34 -4.21 10.21
CA GLY A 22 -9.43 -5.68 10.14
C GLY A 22 -8.47 -6.31 9.14
N ASN A 23 -7.51 -5.54 8.60
CA ASN A 23 -6.52 -6.05 7.66
C ASN A 23 -5.54 -6.98 8.37
N ARG A 24 -5.40 -8.21 7.87
CA ARG A 24 -4.57 -9.24 8.51
C ARG A 24 -3.28 -9.54 7.76
N ALA A 25 -2.92 -8.76 6.76
CA ALA A 25 -1.73 -9.00 5.93
C ALA A 25 -0.43 -9.10 6.73
N ILE A 26 -0.28 -8.36 7.85
CA ILE A 26 0.93 -8.44 8.69
C ILE A 26 1.18 -9.83 9.29
N TYR A 27 0.17 -10.68 9.41
CA TYR A 27 0.30 -12.03 9.95
C TYR A 27 0.77 -13.05 8.91
N LEU A 28 0.92 -12.66 7.65
CA LEU A 28 1.53 -13.46 6.59
C LEU A 28 3.07 -13.46 6.62
N ALA A 29 3.69 -13.09 7.74
CA ALA A 29 5.15 -13.02 7.89
C ALA A 29 5.89 -14.25 7.32
N PRO A 30 5.46 -15.51 7.56
CA PRO A 30 6.15 -16.68 6.98
C PRO A 30 6.06 -16.74 5.45
N VAL A 31 4.97 -16.27 4.85
CA VAL A 31 4.82 -16.18 3.39
C VAL A 31 5.78 -15.12 2.82
N TYR A 32 5.88 -13.96 3.49
CA TYR A 32 6.82 -12.91 3.06
C TYR A 32 8.28 -13.38 3.12
N THR A 33 8.64 -14.22 4.10
CA THR A 33 9.97 -14.81 4.17
C THR A 33 10.28 -15.66 2.93
N GLU A 34 9.32 -16.43 2.43
CA GLU A 34 9.52 -17.24 1.22
C GLU A 34 9.58 -16.38 -0.05
N TYR A 35 8.79 -15.30 -0.14
CA TYR A 35 8.95 -14.34 -1.22
C TYR A 35 10.31 -13.64 -1.17
N ASP A 36 10.83 -13.31 0.01
CA ASP A 36 12.18 -12.76 0.14
C ASP A 36 13.25 -13.74 -0.37
N ASN A 37 13.12 -15.03 -0.04
CA ASN A 37 14.00 -16.08 -0.56
C ASN A 37 13.92 -16.16 -2.10
N LEU A 38 12.70 -16.09 -2.65
CA LEU A 38 12.45 -16.11 -4.08
C LEU A 38 13.13 -14.93 -4.80
N PHE A 39 13.03 -13.71 -4.24
CA PHE A 39 13.64 -12.51 -4.86
C PHE A 39 15.17 -12.53 -4.86
N PHE A 40 15.80 -13.35 -4.03
CA PHE A 40 17.25 -13.56 -4.05
C PHE A 40 17.72 -14.68 -4.98
N CYS A 41 16.83 -15.41 -5.66
CA CYS A 41 17.19 -16.40 -6.66
C CYS A 41 17.94 -15.77 -7.83
N ASN A 42 18.92 -16.50 -8.38
CA ASN A 42 19.72 -16.00 -9.51
C ASN A 42 19.11 -16.36 -10.87
N ASP A 43 18.30 -17.40 -10.93
CA ASP A 43 17.60 -17.84 -12.14
C ASP A 43 16.28 -18.56 -11.81
N ASP A 44 15.45 -18.74 -12.86
CA ASP A 44 14.11 -19.31 -12.74
C ASP A 44 14.09 -20.74 -12.17
N SER A 45 15.19 -21.50 -12.28
CA SER A 45 15.24 -22.88 -11.77
C SER A 45 15.35 -22.95 -10.25
N GLU A 46 15.91 -21.91 -9.62
CA GLU A 46 16.03 -21.82 -8.17
C GLU A 46 14.69 -21.46 -7.51
N THR A 47 13.83 -20.71 -8.23
CA THR A 47 12.55 -20.19 -7.70
C THR A 47 11.56 -21.29 -7.37
N VAL A 48 11.64 -22.47 -7.97
CA VAL A 48 10.71 -23.59 -7.74
C VAL A 48 10.61 -24.00 -6.27
N ASN A 49 11.60 -23.69 -5.46
CA ASN A 49 11.58 -24.01 -4.03
C ASN A 49 10.77 -23.00 -3.20
N TYR A 50 10.40 -21.85 -3.76
CA TYR A 50 9.79 -20.71 -3.06
C TYR A 50 8.53 -20.19 -3.75
N ASP A 51 8.30 -20.53 -5.04
CA ASP A 51 7.16 -20.04 -5.81
C ASP A 51 5.97 -21.00 -5.74
N ALA A 52 4.91 -20.58 -5.06
CA ALA A 52 3.68 -21.34 -4.93
C ALA A 52 2.98 -21.64 -6.28
N TYR A 53 3.21 -20.85 -7.32
CA TYR A 53 2.67 -21.12 -8.66
C TYR A 53 3.38 -22.25 -9.40
N GLN A 54 4.61 -22.56 -8.99
CA GLN A 54 5.41 -23.63 -9.59
C GLN A 54 5.46 -24.90 -8.74
N ASN A 55 5.17 -24.79 -7.44
CA ASN A 55 5.34 -25.88 -6.48
C ASN A 55 4.12 -26.01 -5.56
N GLY A 56 3.39 -27.13 -5.73
CA GLY A 56 2.19 -27.41 -4.95
C GLY A 56 2.45 -27.60 -3.44
N GLU A 57 3.65 -27.99 -3.01
CA GLU A 57 3.99 -28.08 -1.58
C GLU A 57 4.15 -26.67 -0.99
N VAL A 58 4.75 -25.72 -1.73
CA VAL A 58 4.83 -24.31 -1.34
C VAL A 58 3.43 -23.69 -1.29
N ALA A 59 2.58 -23.98 -2.30
CA ALA A 59 1.21 -23.50 -2.31
C ALA A 59 0.40 -24.01 -1.12
N ALA A 60 0.55 -25.29 -0.76
CA ALA A 60 -0.10 -25.87 0.41
C ALA A 60 0.40 -25.22 1.72
N TYR A 61 1.70 -24.99 1.83
CA TYR A 61 2.29 -24.28 2.96
C TYR A 61 1.72 -22.85 3.09
N PHE A 62 1.67 -22.09 1.99
CA PHE A 62 1.10 -20.73 1.98
C PHE A 62 -0.37 -20.72 2.41
N SER A 63 -1.16 -21.66 1.89
CA SER A 63 -2.57 -21.79 2.27
C SER A 63 -2.76 -22.12 3.74
N GLU A 64 -1.88 -22.95 4.33
CA GLU A 64 -1.94 -23.30 5.76
C GLU A 64 -1.53 -22.10 6.63
N VAL A 65 -0.48 -21.36 6.25
CA VAL A 65 -0.10 -20.09 6.91
C VAL A 65 -1.24 -19.08 6.82
N ALA A 66 -1.87 -18.92 5.65
CA ALA A 66 -2.99 -18.00 5.46
C ALA A 66 -4.19 -18.39 6.34
N ALA A 67 -4.48 -19.67 6.50
CA ALA A 67 -5.55 -20.15 7.39
C ALA A 67 -5.29 -19.73 8.84
N TYR A 68 -4.09 -19.96 9.39
CA TYR A 68 -3.70 -19.50 10.73
C TYR A 68 -3.72 -17.96 10.84
N SER A 69 -3.23 -17.29 9.81
CA SER A 69 -3.14 -15.82 9.80
C SER A 69 -4.51 -15.13 9.82
N ASN A 70 -5.52 -15.75 9.24
CA ASN A 70 -6.89 -15.21 9.18
C ASN A 70 -7.72 -15.51 10.42
N ASP A 71 -7.34 -16.46 11.26
CA ASP A 71 -8.07 -16.78 12.49
C ASP A 71 -7.48 -15.99 13.68
N PRO A 72 -8.24 -15.03 14.27
CA PRO A 72 -7.78 -14.31 15.46
C PRO A 72 -7.55 -15.19 16.70
N SER A 73 -8.07 -16.43 16.72
CA SER A 73 -7.79 -17.39 17.79
C SER A 73 -6.42 -18.04 17.64
N ASP A 74 -5.87 -18.07 16.42
CA ASP A 74 -4.57 -18.66 16.14
C ASP A 74 -3.42 -17.67 16.27
N VAL A 75 -3.57 -16.45 15.73
CA VAL A 75 -2.61 -15.38 15.90
C VAL A 75 -3.31 -14.03 16.02
N ASN A 76 -2.97 -13.27 17.05
CA ASN A 76 -3.55 -11.95 17.25
C ASN A 76 -2.66 -11.01 18.07
N VAL A 77 -2.76 -9.72 17.80
CA VAL A 77 -2.20 -8.64 18.61
C VAL A 77 -3.33 -7.97 19.40
N GLU A 78 -3.24 -8.05 20.72
CA GLU A 78 -4.15 -7.41 21.66
C GLU A 78 -3.55 -6.07 22.13
N LEU A 79 -4.34 -4.99 22.06
CA LEU A 79 -3.97 -3.67 22.55
C LEU A 79 -4.27 -3.58 24.05
N LEU A 80 -3.24 -3.45 24.89
CA LEU A 80 -3.36 -3.44 26.35
C LEU A 80 -3.48 -2.01 26.95
N GLY A 81 -3.37 -0.96 26.08
CA GLY A 81 -3.26 0.42 26.52
C GLY A 81 -1.83 0.80 26.96
N GLY A 82 -1.59 2.12 27.15
CA GLY A 82 -0.27 2.60 27.57
C GLY A 82 0.89 2.24 26.62
N ASN A 83 0.61 2.15 25.32
CA ASN A 83 1.56 1.74 24.28
C ASN A 83 2.11 0.30 24.48
N GLN A 84 1.29 -0.58 25.02
CA GLN A 84 1.63 -2.00 25.21
C GLN A 84 0.73 -2.86 24.33
N VAL A 85 1.34 -3.84 23.69
CA VAL A 85 0.66 -4.85 22.89
C VAL A 85 1.05 -6.23 23.36
N LYS A 86 0.17 -7.20 23.17
CA LYS A 86 0.43 -8.61 23.45
C LYS A 86 0.19 -9.42 22.17
N LEU A 87 1.20 -10.09 21.69
CA LEU A 87 1.05 -11.12 20.67
C LEU A 87 0.60 -12.43 21.33
N SER A 88 -0.46 -13.03 20.82
CA SER A 88 -0.92 -14.36 21.20
C SER A 88 -0.85 -15.26 19.98
N VAL A 89 -0.35 -16.50 20.17
CA VAL A 89 -0.26 -17.52 19.13
C VAL A 89 -0.79 -18.82 19.73
N SER A 90 -1.63 -19.56 19.02
CA SER A 90 -2.20 -20.83 19.47
C SER A 90 -1.15 -21.94 19.55
N ASP A 91 -1.42 -22.96 20.37
CA ASP A 91 -0.54 -24.12 20.51
C ASP A 91 -0.44 -24.89 19.16
N ASP A 92 -1.52 -24.94 18.39
CA ASP A 92 -1.56 -25.59 17.07
C ASP A 92 -0.67 -24.83 16.06
N TYR A 93 -0.78 -23.50 16.03
CA TYR A 93 0.10 -22.71 15.16
C TYR A 93 1.55 -22.74 15.61
N LEU A 94 1.84 -22.76 16.92
CA LEU A 94 3.20 -22.94 17.44
C LEU A 94 3.80 -24.30 17.03
N ALA A 95 3.01 -25.39 17.08
CA ALA A 95 3.45 -26.71 16.63
C ALA A 95 3.72 -26.75 15.11
N PHE A 96 2.88 -26.09 14.32
CA PHE A 96 3.13 -25.90 12.88
C PHE A 96 4.39 -25.08 12.62
N ALA A 97 4.59 -24.01 13.38
CA ALA A 97 5.74 -23.11 13.26
C ALA A 97 7.05 -23.86 13.58
N GLU A 98 7.07 -24.66 14.66
CA GLU A 98 8.24 -25.48 15.01
C GLU A 98 8.60 -26.46 13.88
N LYS A 99 7.60 -27.15 13.31
CA LYS A 99 7.80 -28.10 12.22
C LYS A 99 8.35 -27.45 10.95
N ASN A 100 7.95 -26.20 10.67
CA ASN A 100 8.28 -25.48 9.45
C ASN A 100 9.35 -24.38 9.67
N PHE A 101 9.99 -24.34 10.84
CA PHE A 101 11.06 -23.39 11.20
C PHE A 101 10.63 -21.92 11.11
N ILE A 102 9.36 -21.62 11.37
CA ILE A 102 8.83 -20.27 11.41
C ILE A 102 9.30 -19.58 12.69
N SER A 103 9.93 -18.40 12.56
CA SER A 103 10.41 -17.59 13.69
C SER A 103 9.58 -16.32 13.90
N ASP A 104 8.94 -15.83 12.84
CA ASP A 104 8.26 -14.55 12.84
C ASP A 104 6.78 -14.72 12.50
N PHE A 105 5.92 -14.16 13.34
CA PHE A 105 4.46 -14.20 13.19
C PHE A 105 3.86 -12.87 12.73
N ILE A 106 4.67 -11.81 12.67
CA ILE A 106 4.27 -10.47 12.28
C ILE A 106 5.37 -9.85 11.44
N ASP A 107 5.00 -9.37 10.25
CA ASP A 107 5.84 -8.53 9.41
C ASP A 107 4.96 -7.48 8.70
N PHE A 108 5.33 -6.21 8.80
CA PHE A 108 4.70 -5.12 8.04
C PHE A 108 5.08 -5.16 6.55
N SER A 109 6.15 -5.88 6.21
CA SER A 109 6.60 -6.14 4.85
C SER A 109 6.56 -4.89 3.96
N TRP A 110 5.90 -4.99 2.82
CA TRP A 110 5.74 -3.94 1.82
C TRP A 110 4.93 -2.71 2.30
N MET A 111 4.13 -2.85 3.36
CA MET A 111 3.36 -1.73 3.95
C MET A 111 4.17 -0.86 4.93
N LYS A 112 5.34 -1.33 5.38
CA LYS A 112 6.11 -0.69 6.45
C LYS A 112 6.36 0.81 6.22
N ASN A 113 6.67 1.19 5.00
CA ASN A 113 7.01 2.57 4.68
C ASN A 113 5.80 3.52 4.69
N ALA A 114 4.56 3.03 4.57
CA ALA A 114 3.36 3.84 4.81
C ALA A 114 3.37 4.37 6.25
N PHE A 115 3.54 3.49 7.23
CA PHE A 115 3.61 3.85 8.65
C PHE A 115 4.80 4.76 8.98
N ILE A 116 5.95 4.54 8.34
CA ILE A 116 7.14 5.40 8.53
C ILE A 116 6.88 6.79 7.94
N THR A 117 6.29 6.88 6.76
CA THR A 117 5.97 8.15 6.10
C THR A 117 5.02 8.97 6.95
N ASP A 118 3.96 8.38 7.48
CA ASP A 118 3.01 9.05 8.37
C ASP A 118 3.69 9.52 9.65
N TYR A 119 4.46 8.64 10.31
CA TYR A 119 5.20 9.02 11.52
C TYR A 119 6.15 10.21 11.29
N VAL A 120 6.87 10.23 10.17
CA VAL A 120 7.76 11.34 9.84
C VAL A 120 6.96 12.61 9.53
N ALA A 121 5.82 12.50 8.82
CA ALA A 121 4.91 13.61 8.55
C ALA A 121 4.40 14.24 9.85
N ASP A 122 3.92 13.44 10.78
CA ASP A 122 3.41 13.91 12.08
C ASP A 122 4.50 14.65 12.88
N VAL A 123 5.71 14.07 12.94
CA VAL A 123 6.87 14.73 13.59
C VAL A 123 7.20 16.06 12.92
N MET A 124 7.11 16.15 11.59
CA MET A 124 7.34 17.41 10.88
C MET A 124 6.27 18.45 11.21
N ILE A 125 4.98 18.06 11.21
CA ILE A 125 3.87 18.94 11.55
C ILE A 125 4.00 19.46 13.00
N GLU A 126 4.30 18.57 13.96
CA GLU A 126 4.54 18.93 15.37
C GLU A 126 5.68 19.92 15.55
N ASN A 127 6.68 19.92 14.66
CA ASN A 127 7.78 20.87 14.65
C ASN A 127 7.52 22.12 13.79
N GLY A 128 6.29 22.31 13.31
CA GLY A 128 5.85 23.51 12.60
C GLY A 128 6.14 23.51 11.10
N TYR A 129 6.50 22.37 10.52
CA TYR A 129 6.64 22.23 9.06
C TYR A 129 5.26 21.90 8.48
N THR A 130 4.64 22.87 7.84
CA THR A 130 3.25 22.80 7.34
C THR A 130 3.14 22.82 5.82
N LEU A 131 4.26 22.84 5.13
CA LEU A 131 4.38 22.85 3.68
C LEU A 131 5.53 21.93 3.24
N GLY A 132 5.25 20.97 2.40
CA GLY A 132 6.23 20.05 1.85
C GLY A 132 5.63 18.72 1.44
N SER A 133 6.44 17.86 0.85
CA SER A 133 6.06 16.51 0.45
C SER A 133 7.08 15.49 0.95
N LEU A 134 6.60 14.40 1.51
CA LEU A 134 7.37 13.24 1.90
C LEU A 134 6.99 12.09 0.97
N THR A 135 7.97 11.56 0.25
CA THR A 135 7.72 10.46 -0.68
C THR A 135 8.71 9.33 -0.41
N SER A 136 8.20 8.12 -0.21
CA SER A 136 9.01 6.91 -0.20
C SER A 136 9.17 6.38 -1.63
N TYR A 137 10.27 5.67 -1.89
CA TYR A 137 10.53 5.10 -3.23
C TYR A 137 9.57 3.97 -3.63
N ASP A 138 8.86 3.39 -2.66
CA ASP A 138 7.90 2.30 -2.81
C ASP A 138 6.44 2.76 -2.84
N GLY A 139 6.20 4.04 -3.16
CA GLY A 139 4.90 4.55 -3.58
C GLY A 139 4.05 5.22 -2.51
N PHE A 140 4.59 5.57 -1.33
CA PHE A 140 3.84 6.29 -0.30
C PHE A 140 4.20 7.76 -0.27
N THR A 141 3.23 8.65 -0.42
CA THR A 141 3.41 10.10 -0.43
C THR A 141 2.46 10.77 0.55
N ARG A 142 3.02 11.66 1.38
CA ARG A 142 2.28 12.63 2.20
C ARG A 142 2.61 14.03 1.73
N ASN A 143 1.63 14.70 1.14
CA ASN A 143 1.72 16.12 0.88
C ASN A 143 1.17 16.89 2.08
N LEU A 144 2.00 17.77 2.69
CA LEU A 144 1.70 18.42 3.95
C LEU A 144 1.08 19.82 3.79
N ASP A 145 0.68 20.24 2.57
CA ASP A 145 0.17 21.59 2.37
C ASP A 145 -1.05 21.92 3.25
N LEU A 146 -0.78 22.49 4.42
CA LEU A 146 -1.78 22.91 5.40
C LEU A 146 -2.10 24.41 5.28
N THR A 147 -1.72 25.07 4.21
CA THR A 147 -1.83 26.52 4.01
C THR A 147 -3.25 27.03 4.24
N SER A 148 -4.23 26.44 3.59
CA SER A 148 -5.63 26.87 3.72
C SER A 148 -6.21 26.58 5.11
N ALA A 149 -5.81 25.47 5.74
CA ALA A 149 -6.27 25.11 7.09
C ALA A 149 -5.74 26.11 8.13
N ILE A 150 -4.47 26.50 8.04
CA ILE A 150 -3.84 27.49 8.93
C ILE A 150 -4.44 28.87 8.72
N THR A 151 -4.67 29.27 7.47
CA THR A 151 -5.31 30.55 7.15
C THR A 151 -6.72 30.60 7.73
N LYS A 152 -7.53 29.53 7.63
CA LYS A 152 -8.85 29.46 8.24
C LYS A 152 -8.81 29.54 9.78
N LEU A 153 -7.83 28.92 10.42
CA LEU A 153 -7.67 28.97 11.88
C LEU A 153 -7.28 30.38 12.36
N ASN A 154 -6.44 31.08 11.60
CA ASN A 154 -5.98 32.42 11.93
C ASN A 154 -6.97 33.52 11.56
N ALA A 155 -7.86 33.28 10.61
CA ALA A 155 -8.95 34.16 10.24
C ALA A 155 -10.08 34.02 11.27
N GLY A 156 -10.13 34.82 12.31
CA GLY A 156 -11.26 34.79 13.27
C GLY A 156 -12.63 34.81 12.55
N PRO A 157 -13.73 34.58 13.26
CA PRO A 157 -15.07 34.40 12.69
C PRO A 157 -15.62 35.57 11.84
N ASP A 158 -14.94 36.71 11.84
CA ASP A 158 -15.36 37.97 11.18
C ASP A 158 -14.45 38.42 10.01
N THR A 159 -13.45 37.64 9.61
CA THR A 159 -12.57 38.05 8.51
C THR A 159 -13.05 37.50 7.17
N SER A 160 -13.60 38.39 6.34
CA SER A 160 -13.80 38.19 4.87
C SER A 160 -12.47 38.27 4.10
N GLY A 161 -11.34 37.87 4.71
CA GLY A 161 -10.06 37.74 4.03
C GLY A 161 -10.15 36.58 3.06
N THR A 162 -9.68 36.78 1.83
CA THR A 162 -9.41 35.69 0.88
C THR A 162 -8.46 34.72 1.56
N ALA A 163 -8.92 33.50 1.84
CA ALA A 163 -8.01 32.42 2.26
C ALA A 163 -6.90 32.30 1.21
N GLU A 164 -5.66 32.17 1.65
CA GLU A 164 -4.60 31.79 0.72
C GLU A 164 -5.01 30.43 0.14
N GLU A 165 -5.01 30.32 -1.18
CA GLU A 165 -5.30 29.06 -1.86
C GLU A 165 -4.12 28.13 -1.67
N ASN A 166 -4.40 26.83 -1.53
CA ASN A 166 -3.36 25.81 -1.55
C ASN A 166 -2.65 25.83 -2.91
N ALA A 167 -1.39 25.40 -2.94
CA ALA A 167 -0.66 25.26 -4.18
C ALA A 167 -1.17 24.08 -5.01
N ASP A 168 -0.97 24.16 -6.32
CA ASP A 168 -1.22 23.08 -7.25
C ASP A 168 -0.07 22.08 -7.25
N TYR A 169 -0.39 20.81 -7.16
CA TYR A 169 0.56 19.71 -7.19
C TYR A 169 0.22 18.75 -8.33
N SER A 170 1.20 17.95 -8.72
CA SER A 170 1.00 16.93 -9.74
C SER A 170 1.60 15.59 -9.31
N PHE A 171 0.95 14.49 -9.73
CA PHE A 171 1.40 13.14 -9.51
C PHE A 171 1.34 12.34 -10.81
N ASN A 172 2.46 11.71 -11.20
CA ASN A 172 2.54 10.93 -12.42
C ASN A 172 1.89 9.56 -12.23
N ILE A 173 0.98 9.20 -13.12
CA ILE A 173 0.39 7.87 -13.20
C ILE A 173 1.18 7.07 -14.23
N TYR A 174 1.64 5.90 -13.84
CA TYR A 174 2.33 4.96 -14.71
C TYR A 174 1.45 3.74 -14.95
N ASP A 175 1.64 3.08 -16.08
CA ASP A 175 1.06 1.78 -16.39
C ASP A 175 2.05 0.93 -17.16
N ARG A 176 1.94 -0.40 -17.05
CA ARG A 176 2.81 -1.35 -17.76
C ARG A 176 1.99 -2.13 -18.80
N GLN A 177 2.49 -2.12 -20.04
CA GLN A 177 1.96 -2.97 -21.11
C GLN A 177 3.10 -3.86 -21.63
N GLY A 178 2.95 -5.16 -21.47
CA GLY A 178 4.05 -6.09 -21.70
C GLY A 178 5.25 -5.75 -20.82
N ASN A 179 6.41 -5.45 -21.43
CA ASN A 179 7.63 -5.08 -20.71
C ASN A 179 7.93 -3.57 -20.75
N ILE A 180 6.97 -2.76 -21.16
CA ILE A 180 7.16 -1.31 -21.27
C ILE A 180 6.31 -0.60 -20.23
N ILE A 181 6.94 0.31 -19.47
CA ILE A 181 6.28 1.19 -18.52
C ILE A 181 6.02 2.52 -19.20
N TYR A 182 4.77 2.95 -19.24
CA TYR A 182 4.32 4.19 -19.84
C TYR A 182 3.99 5.23 -18.76
N PRO A 183 4.35 6.51 -18.96
CA PRO A 183 3.78 7.61 -18.17
C PRO A 183 2.35 7.86 -18.67
N ALA A 184 1.39 7.11 -18.16
CA ALA A 184 0.05 7.01 -18.71
C ALA A 184 -0.76 8.30 -18.60
N GLY A 185 -0.47 9.15 -17.60
CA GLY A 185 -1.10 10.45 -17.41
C GLY A 185 -0.58 11.15 -16.17
N VAL A 186 -1.08 12.36 -15.92
CA VAL A 186 -0.75 13.19 -14.75
C VAL A 186 -2.03 13.56 -14.01
N MET A 187 -2.07 13.27 -12.72
CA MET A 187 -3.10 13.72 -11.79
C MET A 187 -2.72 15.08 -11.24
N HIS A 188 -3.66 16.01 -11.16
CA HIS A 188 -3.50 17.31 -10.48
C HIS A 188 -4.38 17.36 -9.23
N TYR A 189 -3.86 17.94 -8.16
CA TYR A 189 -4.54 18.08 -6.88
C TYR A 189 -4.05 19.29 -6.10
N ASN A 190 -4.79 19.72 -5.08
CA ASN A 190 -4.51 20.90 -4.29
C ASN A 190 -4.54 20.57 -2.81
N GLY A 191 -3.58 21.09 -2.06
CA GLY A 191 -3.56 20.99 -0.61
C GLY A 191 -2.89 19.73 -0.08
N ALA A 192 -3.24 19.37 1.15
CA ALA A 192 -2.70 18.19 1.81
C ALA A 192 -3.34 16.93 1.21
N GLU A 193 -2.52 15.93 0.94
CA GLU A 193 -2.94 14.70 0.30
C GLU A 193 -2.10 13.52 0.75
N SER A 194 -2.72 12.39 1.00
CA SER A 194 -2.05 11.09 1.12
C SER A 194 -2.24 10.32 -0.18
N ILE A 195 -1.14 9.85 -0.78
CA ILE A 195 -1.19 9.07 -2.02
C ILE A 195 -0.46 7.75 -1.81
N VAL A 196 -1.09 6.66 -2.21
CA VAL A 196 -0.52 5.32 -2.25
C VAL A 196 -0.51 4.84 -3.70
N SER A 197 0.66 4.50 -4.23
CA SER A 197 0.82 3.94 -5.57
C SER A 197 1.27 2.49 -5.46
N LEU A 198 0.44 1.56 -5.89
CA LEU A 198 0.70 0.13 -5.94
C LEU A 198 0.99 -0.28 -7.38
N HIS A 199 2.04 -1.06 -7.58
CA HIS A 199 2.43 -1.57 -8.89
C HIS A 199 3.07 -2.96 -8.76
N ASN A 200 2.75 -3.84 -9.67
CA ASN A 200 3.24 -5.23 -9.66
C ASN A 200 4.53 -5.44 -10.47
N TYR A 201 5.26 -4.37 -10.74
CA TYR A 201 6.50 -4.36 -11.51
C TYR A 201 7.49 -3.36 -10.91
N PRO A 202 8.82 -3.56 -11.06
CA PRO A 202 9.81 -2.62 -10.56
C PRO A 202 9.80 -1.33 -11.39
N MET A 203 9.69 -0.17 -10.74
CA MET A 203 9.83 1.15 -11.36
C MET A 203 11.31 1.53 -11.57
N SER A 204 12.21 0.88 -10.85
CA SER A 204 13.65 1.14 -10.93
C SER A 204 14.48 -0.03 -10.44
N ASP A 205 15.77 -0.05 -10.78
CA ASP A 205 16.75 -1.05 -10.29
C ASP A 205 16.89 -1.06 -8.75
N LYS A 206 16.43 -0.01 -8.05
CA LYS A 206 16.46 0.05 -6.59
C LYS A 206 15.43 -0.89 -5.94
N GLU A 207 14.40 -1.24 -6.67
CA GLU A 207 13.29 -2.08 -6.20
C GLU A 207 13.52 -3.58 -6.47
N LYS A 208 14.63 -3.95 -7.11
CA LYS A 208 14.93 -5.34 -7.50
C LYS A 208 14.79 -6.40 -6.39
N TYR A 209 14.86 -5.99 -5.13
CA TYR A 209 14.70 -6.90 -3.98
C TYR A 209 13.24 -7.04 -3.51
N HIS A 210 12.30 -6.41 -4.21
CA HIS A 210 10.87 -6.50 -3.94
C HIS A 210 10.12 -7.26 -5.02
N TYR A 211 10.82 -7.69 -6.08
CA TYR A 211 10.26 -8.34 -7.27
C TYR A 211 11.18 -9.44 -7.78
N TYR A 212 10.57 -10.45 -8.39
CA TYR A 212 11.24 -11.39 -9.26
C TYR A 212 10.54 -11.42 -10.60
N GLU A 213 11.27 -11.15 -11.67
CA GLU A 213 10.78 -11.23 -13.05
C GLU A 213 11.35 -12.48 -13.73
N PHE A 214 10.47 -13.39 -14.12
CA PHE A 214 10.81 -14.59 -14.85
C PHE A 214 11.15 -14.26 -16.31
N LYS A 215 11.89 -15.14 -16.96
CA LYS A 215 12.17 -15.04 -18.41
C LYS A 215 10.91 -15.08 -19.27
N SER A 216 9.82 -15.63 -18.77
CA SER A 216 8.49 -15.58 -19.38
C SER A 216 7.86 -14.18 -19.37
N GLY A 217 8.33 -13.27 -18.53
CA GLY A 217 7.74 -11.96 -18.25
C GLY A 217 6.78 -11.95 -17.06
N ASP A 218 6.53 -13.12 -16.45
CA ASP A 218 5.75 -13.18 -15.20
C ASP A 218 6.54 -12.51 -14.07
N ILE A 219 5.82 -11.86 -13.15
CA ILE A 219 6.43 -11.20 -12.00
C ILE A 219 5.83 -11.75 -10.72
N ARG A 220 6.67 -11.87 -9.69
CA ARG A 220 6.26 -12.10 -8.30
C ARG A 220 6.59 -10.88 -7.48
N THR A 221 5.68 -10.53 -6.57
CA THR A 221 5.79 -9.40 -5.65
C THR A 221 5.49 -9.89 -4.23
N ARG A 222 5.61 -9.00 -3.24
CA ARG A 222 5.16 -9.26 -1.86
C ARG A 222 3.67 -9.03 -1.63
N TYR A 223 2.90 -8.76 -2.66
CA TYR A 223 1.44 -8.55 -2.53
C TYR A 223 0.73 -9.89 -2.37
N ALA A 224 0.88 -10.49 -1.20
CA ALA A 224 0.26 -11.77 -0.87
C ALA A 224 -1.20 -11.58 -0.45
N ASP A 225 -2.10 -12.33 -1.08
CA ASP A 225 -3.52 -12.39 -0.70
C ASP A 225 -3.65 -13.08 0.66
N THR A 226 -4.36 -12.45 1.57
CA THR A 226 -4.59 -13.04 2.91
C THR A 226 -5.41 -14.32 2.86
N ALA A 227 -6.17 -14.57 1.80
CA ALA A 227 -6.99 -15.77 1.66
C ALA A 227 -6.17 -17.04 1.42
N ASP A 228 -5.04 -16.95 0.70
CA ASP A 228 -4.27 -18.14 0.27
C ASP A 228 -2.75 -17.94 0.27
N GLY A 229 -2.25 -16.74 0.59
CA GLY A 229 -0.84 -16.40 0.58
C GLY A 229 -0.25 -16.20 -0.82
N LEU A 230 -1.03 -16.33 -1.90
CA LEU A 230 -0.53 -16.16 -3.25
C LEU A 230 -0.31 -14.69 -3.61
N CYS A 231 0.74 -14.43 -4.36
CA CYS A 231 1.02 -13.11 -4.93
C CYS A 231 -0.03 -12.77 -5.99
N LYS A 232 -0.82 -11.72 -5.77
CA LYS A 232 -1.87 -11.26 -6.69
C LYS A 232 -1.81 -9.76 -6.91
N SER A 233 -2.33 -9.32 -8.04
CA SER A 233 -2.61 -7.92 -8.34
C SER A 233 -3.72 -7.82 -9.38
N ALA A 234 -4.80 -7.15 -9.03
CA ALA A 234 -5.97 -7.01 -9.90
C ALA A 234 -5.65 -6.24 -11.19
N VAL A 235 -4.73 -5.29 -11.12
CA VAL A 235 -4.21 -4.50 -12.24
C VAL A 235 -2.71 -4.28 -12.08
N ASN A 236 -2.03 -3.82 -13.14
CA ASN A 236 -0.59 -3.55 -13.09
C ASN A 236 -0.24 -2.38 -12.16
N ASN A 237 -1.09 -1.35 -12.16
CA ASN A 237 -0.88 -0.15 -11.35
C ASN A 237 -2.22 0.37 -10.82
N MET A 238 -2.22 0.80 -9.57
CA MET A 238 -3.33 1.50 -8.91
C MET A 238 -2.78 2.59 -8.01
N ALA A 239 -3.20 3.83 -8.23
CA ALA A 239 -3.03 4.90 -7.27
C ALA A 239 -4.31 5.10 -6.47
N ALA A 240 -4.18 5.29 -5.16
CA ALA A 240 -5.28 5.67 -4.29
C ALA A 240 -4.89 6.91 -3.49
N TYR A 241 -5.84 7.82 -3.23
CA TYR A 241 -5.56 9.06 -2.54
C TYR A 241 -6.74 9.56 -1.71
N ALA A 242 -6.41 10.34 -0.69
CA ALA A 242 -7.38 10.99 0.19
C ALA A 242 -6.72 12.16 0.93
N ASP A 243 -7.49 13.20 1.25
CA ASP A 243 -7.02 14.39 1.98
C ASP A 243 -6.97 14.20 3.50
N ASP A 244 -7.92 13.48 4.08
CA ASP A 244 -8.08 13.32 5.54
C ASP A 244 -7.67 11.92 6.08
N ILE A 245 -7.06 11.08 5.25
CA ILE A 245 -6.67 9.69 5.61
C ILE A 245 -5.15 9.55 5.51
N SER A 246 -4.51 8.89 6.48
CA SER A 246 -3.07 8.64 6.46
C SER A 246 -2.67 7.60 5.39
N CYS A 247 -1.40 7.57 4.96
CA CYS A 247 -0.91 6.54 4.03
C CYS A 247 -1.09 5.13 4.61
N ALA A 248 -0.89 4.96 5.92
CA ALA A 248 -1.05 3.68 6.59
C ALA A 248 -2.51 3.20 6.59
N GLU A 249 -3.46 4.08 6.90
CA GLU A 249 -4.87 3.74 6.84
C GLU A 249 -5.32 3.49 5.39
N LEU A 250 -4.86 4.34 4.46
CA LEU A 250 -5.16 4.23 3.04
C LEU A 250 -4.71 2.87 2.48
N ILE A 251 -3.46 2.45 2.74
CA ILE A 251 -2.96 1.17 2.24
C ILE A 251 -3.68 -0.02 2.85
N LEU A 252 -4.04 0.03 4.14
CA LEU A 252 -4.78 -1.04 4.80
C LEU A 252 -6.18 -1.24 4.21
N LYS A 253 -6.84 -0.15 3.77
CA LYS A 253 -8.16 -0.18 3.13
C LYS A 253 -8.12 -0.56 1.65
N VAL A 254 -7.08 -0.13 0.92
CA VAL A 254 -6.95 -0.32 -0.53
C VAL A 254 -6.34 -1.67 -0.89
N SER A 255 -5.43 -2.19 -0.07
CA SER A 255 -4.72 -3.43 -0.39
C SER A 255 -5.63 -4.63 -0.67
N PRO A 256 -6.76 -4.87 0.02
CA PRO A 256 -7.64 -6.00 -0.31
C PRO A 256 -8.31 -5.87 -1.68
N VAL A 257 -8.46 -4.66 -2.20
CA VAL A 257 -9.02 -4.41 -3.54
C VAL A 257 -7.96 -4.60 -4.62
N TYR A 258 -6.73 -4.17 -4.34
CA TYR A 258 -5.61 -4.33 -5.27
C TYR A 258 -5.08 -5.76 -5.32
N ILE A 259 -4.95 -6.42 -4.15
CA ILE A 259 -4.42 -7.80 -4.03
C ILE A 259 -5.57 -8.80 -4.27
N ALA A 260 -5.95 -8.93 -5.53
CA ALA A 260 -7.03 -9.80 -5.98
C ALA A 260 -6.71 -10.36 -7.38
N ASP A 261 -7.45 -11.37 -7.81
CA ASP A 261 -7.29 -11.98 -9.14
C ASP A 261 -7.78 -11.05 -10.27
N MET A 262 -8.72 -10.15 -9.97
CA MET A 262 -9.27 -9.16 -10.91
C MET A 262 -9.81 -7.94 -10.15
N MET A 263 -9.90 -6.81 -10.84
CA MET A 263 -10.47 -5.59 -10.28
C MET A 263 -11.98 -5.74 -10.04
N ASP A 264 -12.37 -5.52 -8.80
CA ASP A 264 -13.78 -5.40 -8.40
C ASP A 264 -14.18 -3.92 -8.40
N THR A 265 -14.91 -3.51 -9.44
CA THR A 265 -15.34 -2.11 -9.60
C THR A 265 -16.32 -1.66 -8.53
N GLU A 266 -17.12 -2.57 -7.95
CA GLU A 266 -18.01 -2.22 -6.84
C GLU A 266 -17.22 -1.96 -5.55
N ALA A 267 -16.18 -2.74 -5.29
CA ALA A 267 -15.26 -2.48 -4.18
C ALA A 267 -14.53 -1.13 -4.34
N VAL A 268 -14.12 -0.80 -5.57
CA VAL A 268 -13.52 0.50 -5.91
C VAL A 268 -14.48 1.66 -5.65
N LYS A 269 -15.75 1.54 -6.08
CA LYS A 269 -16.78 2.56 -5.81
C LYS A 269 -17.06 2.71 -4.31
N ASN A 270 -17.07 1.61 -3.57
CA ASN A 270 -17.24 1.65 -2.11
C ASN A 270 -16.07 2.40 -1.43
N LEU A 271 -14.83 2.26 -1.91
CA LEU A 271 -13.71 3.09 -1.44
C LEU A 271 -14.01 4.58 -1.67
N ALA A 272 -14.48 4.96 -2.86
CA ALA A 272 -14.81 6.34 -3.21
C ALA A 272 -15.94 6.92 -2.33
N GLU A 273 -16.99 6.15 -2.05
CA GLU A 273 -18.07 6.51 -1.13
C GLU A 273 -17.56 6.77 0.31
N ASN A 274 -16.44 6.15 0.67
CA ASN A 274 -15.76 6.34 1.96
C ASN A 274 -14.60 7.36 1.89
N GLY A 275 -14.55 8.20 0.86
CA GLY A 275 -13.59 9.29 0.73
C GLY A 275 -12.21 8.86 0.21
N ILE A 276 -12.05 7.64 -0.30
CA ILE A 276 -10.81 7.15 -0.89
C ILE A 276 -10.97 7.09 -2.40
N GLN A 277 -10.33 8.02 -3.09
CA GLN A 277 -10.36 8.07 -4.55
C GLN A 277 -9.28 7.16 -5.15
N THR A 278 -9.55 6.64 -6.35
CA THR A 278 -8.64 5.70 -7.02
C THR A 278 -8.46 6.01 -8.48
N ILE A 279 -7.27 5.68 -9.00
CA ILE A 279 -6.94 5.69 -10.44
C ILE A 279 -6.23 4.37 -10.73
N PHE A 280 -6.66 3.63 -11.75
CA PHE A 280 -5.95 2.44 -12.20
C PHE A 280 -5.99 2.30 -13.73
N GLY A 281 -4.97 1.62 -14.28
CA GLY A 281 -4.84 1.40 -15.71
C GLY A 281 -5.28 0.00 -16.12
N GLU A 282 -6.12 -0.10 -17.16
CA GLU A 282 -6.44 -1.35 -17.83
C GLU A 282 -6.67 -1.11 -19.32
N ASN A 283 -6.01 -1.90 -20.19
CA ASN A 283 -6.18 -1.82 -21.65
C ASN A 283 -6.02 -0.40 -22.25
N SER A 284 -5.05 0.38 -21.76
CA SER A 284 -4.79 1.79 -22.13
C SER A 284 -5.92 2.76 -21.74
N VAL A 285 -6.78 2.38 -20.81
CA VAL A 285 -7.76 3.28 -20.18
C VAL A 285 -7.35 3.51 -18.72
N LEU A 286 -7.29 4.77 -18.30
CA LEU A 286 -7.18 5.14 -16.90
C LEU A 286 -8.59 5.32 -16.34
N TYR A 287 -9.02 4.35 -15.55
CA TYR A 287 -10.27 4.43 -14.79
C TYR A 287 -10.04 5.22 -13.50
N TYR A 288 -10.95 6.10 -13.14
CA TYR A 288 -10.86 6.89 -11.92
C TYR A 288 -12.23 7.12 -11.26
N THR A 289 -12.26 7.41 -9.97
CA THR A 289 -13.50 7.52 -9.17
C THR A 289 -13.87 8.96 -8.80
N ASP A 290 -12.92 9.89 -8.85
CA ASP A 290 -13.15 11.28 -8.45
C ASP A 290 -13.69 12.13 -9.61
N PRO A 291 -14.97 12.57 -9.59
CA PRO A 291 -15.52 13.41 -10.66
C PRO A 291 -14.89 14.82 -10.72
N GLY A 292 -14.17 15.24 -9.66
CA GLY A 292 -13.44 16.51 -9.62
C GLY A 292 -12.00 16.43 -10.12
N LEU A 293 -11.51 15.23 -10.41
CA LEU A 293 -10.13 15.01 -10.81
C LEU A 293 -9.84 15.60 -12.20
N GLU A 294 -8.73 16.34 -12.30
CA GLU A 294 -8.11 16.73 -13.56
C GLU A 294 -6.97 15.74 -13.90
N LEU A 295 -7.17 14.97 -14.98
CA LEU A 295 -6.13 14.13 -15.59
C LEU A 295 -5.65 14.80 -16.88
N THR A 296 -4.34 15.06 -16.95
CA THR A 296 -3.69 15.68 -18.12
C THR A 296 -2.59 14.79 -18.69
N ASP A 297 -1.97 15.23 -19.77
CA ASP A 297 -0.80 14.60 -20.38
C ASP A 297 -0.96 13.08 -20.60
N LEU A 298 -2.20 12.65 -20.96
CA LEU A 298 -2.46 11.26 -21.35
C LEU A 298 -1.49 10.86 -22.46
N TYR A 299 -0.81 9.72 -22.27
CA TYR A 299 0.21 9.27 -23.22
C TYR A 299 -0.41 8.96 -24.58
N ASP A 300 0.12 9.59 -25.62
CA ASP A 300 -0.33 9.46 -27.02
C ASP A 300 0.87 9.50 -27.97
N LYS A 301 1.63 8.39 -28.03
CA LYS A 301 2.82 8.25 -28.89
C LYS A 301 3.04 6.80 -29.30
N ASP A 302 3.77 6.60 -30.37
CA ASP A 302 4.29 5.29 -30.81
C ASP A 302 3.19 4.22 -31.01
N GLY A 303 1.95 4.67 -31.32
CA GLY A 303 0.80 3.79 -31.54
C GLY A 303 0.12 3.34 -30.23
N VAL A 304 0.51 3.87 -29.09
CA VAL A 304 -0.13 3.66 -27.79
C VAL A 304 -0.85 4.94 -27.40
N HIS A 305 -2.15 4.81 -27.15
CA HIS A 305 -3.04 5.93 -26.83
C HIS A 305 -3.78 5.64 -25.53
N TYR A 306 -3.52 6.42 -24.50
CA TYR A 306 -4.27 6.34 -23.24
C TYR A 306 -5.49 7.26 -23.31
N THR A 307 -6.57 6.77 -22.75
CA THR A 307 -7.81 7.54 -22.50
C THR A 307 -8.13 7.47 -21.00
N SER A 308 -9.10 8.26 -20.55
CA SER A 308 -9.56 8.21 -19.17
C SER A 308 -11.07 8.06 -19.11
N GLU A 309 -11.56 7.35 -18.08
CA GLU A 309 -12.98 7.06 -17.87
C GLU A 309 -13.34 7.16 -16.38
N LEU A 310 -14.36 7.97 -16.08
CA LEU A 310 -14.92 8.06 -14.73
C LEU A 310 -15.79 6.83 -14.45
N LEU A 311 -15.53 6.17 -13.33
CA LEU A 311 -16.37 5.09 -12.80
C LEU A 311 -17.55 5.67 -12.00
N GLU A 312 -18.73 5.71 -12.61
CA GLU A 312 -19.98 6.14 -11.98
C GLU A 312 -20.65 5.03 -11.14
#